data_8b6252e478ed0ee073fe727a935ef92f
#
_entry.id   8b6252e478ed0ee073fe727a935ef92f
#
_cell.length_a   1.000
_cell.length_b   1.000
_cell.length_c   1.000
_cell.angle_alpha   90.00
_cell.angle_beta   90.00
_cell.angle_gamma   90.00
#
_symmetry.space_group_name_H-M   'P 1'
#
loop_
_entity.id
_entity.type
_entity.pdbx_description
1 polymer ?
#
loop_
_entity_poly.entity_id
_entity_poly.type
_entity_poly.pdbx_seq_one_letter_code
_entity_poly.pdbx_strand_id
1 'polypeptide(L)'
;ALGDNLKFLVTGEFIAIASYKGEPAAFSVTLPNLNEWIAGLDGKLLPFGWAKLAWNLFGRAPNSVRMPLMGVRRKFHGTMAGSSLALAVIETVRRYHISRGTGSSELSWILEENQPMRHMLEEMGAIPYKTYRIYEKAI
;
A
#
# COMPACT_ATOMS: atom_id res chain seq x y z
N ALA A 1 -16.00 5.51 -9.97
CA ALA A 1 -15.69 6.80 -9.32
C ALA A 1 -14.36 6.79 -8.58
N LEU A 2 -14.13 5.95 -7.55
CA LEU A 2 -12.85 5.94 -6.81
C LEU A 2 -11.69 5.42 -7.67
N GLY A 3 -11.94 4.35 -8.45
CA GLY A 3 -10.95 3.76 -9.34
C GLY A 3 -10.51 4.68 -10.48
N ASP A 4 -11.39 5.52 -10.97
CA ASP A 4 -11.07 6.46 -12.06
C ASP A 4 -10.15 7.58 -11.60
N ASN A 5 -10.31 8.03 -10.36
CA ASN A 5 -9.44 9.05 -9.76
C ASN A 5 -8.04 8.53 -9.41
N LEU A 6 -7.89 7.22 -9.21
CA LEU A 6 -6.60 6.60 -8.89
C LEU A 6 -5.77 6.25 -10.13
N LYS A 7 -6.35 6.20 -11.33
CA LYS A 7 -5.65 5.84 -12.57
C LYS A 7 -4.43 6.72 -12.88
N PHE A 8 -4.43 7.97 -12.43
CA PHE A 8 -3.30 8.89 -12.62
C PHE A 8 -2.15 8.65 -11.64
N LEU A 9 -2.43 7.99 -10.50
CA LEU A 9 -1.47 7.77 -9.41
C LEU A 9 -0.96 6.33 -9.35
N VAL A 10 -1.72 5.39 -9.90
CA VAL A 10 -1.48 3.96 -9.75
C VAL A 10 -1.41 3.32 -11.13
N THR A 11 -0.23 2.88 -11.50
CA THR A 11 -0.03 2.02 -12.67
C THR A 11 -0.43 0.59 -12.34
N GLY A 12 -0.59 -0.27 -13.37
CA GLY A 12 -0.97 -1.67 -13.17
C GLY A 12 -0.04 -2.43 -12.22
N GLU A 13 1.21 -2.04 -12.16
CA GLU A 13 2.25 -2.65 -11.32
C GLU A 13 2.13 -2.33 -9.82
N PHE A 14 1.36 -1.32 -9.46
CA PHE A 14 1.02 -1.00 -8.07
C PHE A 14 -0.11 -1.89 -7.51
N ILE A 15 -0.72 -2.68 -8.37
CA ILE A 15 -1.82 -3.58 -8.02
C ILE A 15 -1.39 -5.01 -8.31
N ALA A 16 -1.50 -5.89 -7.33
CA ALA A 16 -1.33 -7.32 -7.51
C ALA A 16 -2.66 -8.04 -7.27
N ILE A 17 -3.00 -8.95 -8.15
CA ILE A 17 -4.16 -9.84 -8.02
C ILE A 17 -3.67 -11.27 -8.16
N ALA A 18 -3.90 -12.08 -7.13
CA ALA A 18 -3.66 -13.51 -7.16
C ALA A 18 -4.95 -14.25 -7.48
N SER A 19 -4.89 -15.16 -8.43
CA SER A 19 -6.01 -16.03 -8.80
C SER A 19 -5.78 -17.45 -8.30
N TYR A 20 -6.85 -18.10 -7.86
CA TYR A 20 -6.85 -19.52 -7.49
C TYR A 20 -7.88 -20.25 -8.31
N LYS A 21 -7.44 -21.25 -9.08
CA LYS A 21 -8.28 -22.00 -10.02
C LYS A 21 -9.06 -21.10 -11.01
N GLY A 22 -8.41 -20.06 -11.52
CA GLY A 22 -8.99 -19.13 -12.50
C GLY A 22 -9.86 -18.02 -11.91
N GLU A 23 -10.13 -18.01 -10.60
CA GLU A 23 -10.90 -16.95 -9.93
C GLU A 23 -9.99 -16.02 -9.11
N PRO A 24 -10.22 -14.69 -9.13
CA PRO A 24 -9.53 -13.77 -8.24
C PRO A 24 -9.72 -14.21 -6.78
N ALA A 25 -8.64 -14.36 -6.04
CA ALA A 25 -8.64 -14.90 -4.67
C ALA A 25 -8.02 -13.95 -3.64
N ALA A 26 -7.03 -13.16 -4.04
CA ALA A 26 -6.42 -12.14 -3.21
C ALA A 26 -6.00 -10.94 -4.05
N PHE A 27 -5.87 -9.78 -3.41
CA PHE A 27 -5.35 -8.58 -4.05
C PHE A 27 -4.57 -7.73 -3.06
N SER A 28 -3.68 -6.89 -3.57
CA SER A 28 -3.07 -5.79 -2.85
C SER A 28 -2.96 -4.57 -3.73
N VAL A 29 -3.03 -3.39 -3.12
CA VAL A 29 -2.85 -2.10 -3.77
C VAL A 29 -1.80 -1.33 -3.00
N THR A 30 -0.80 -0.84 -3.70
CA THR A 30 0.19 0.09 -3.16
C THR A 30 -0.01 1.48 -3.74
N LEU A 31 0.40 2.49 -3.01
CA LEU A 31 0.38 3.89 -3.44
C LEU A 31 1.75 4.51 -3.17
N PRO A 32 2.22 5.43 -4.03
CA PRO A 32 3.38 6.22 -3.72
C PRO A 32 3.13 7.09 -2.48
N ASN A 33 4.15 7.32 -1.68
CA ASN A 33 4.04 8.21 -0.52
C ASN A 33 4.07 9.67 -0.99
N LEU A 34 2.90 10.22 -1.28
CA LEU A 34 2.76 11.60 -1.75
C LEU A 34 3.30 12.62 -0.73
N ASN A 35 3.34 12.28 0.57
CA ASN A 35 3.86 13.18 1.59
C ASN A 35 5.33 13.55 1.35
N GLU A 36 6.13 12.65 0.77
CA GLU A 36 7.52 12.96 0.40
C GLU A 36 7.61 14.07 -0.65
N TRP A 37 6.66 14.11 -1.56
CA TRP A 37 6.66 15.06 -2.66
C TRP A 37 6.06 16.41 -2.27
N ILE A 38 5.08 16.42 -1.36
CA ILE A 38 4.45 17.65 -0.88
C ILE A 38 5.20 18.31 0.28
N ALA A 39 6.02 17.56 1.04
CA ALA A 39 6.78 18.09 2.18
C ALA A 39 7.66 19.29 1.81
N GLY A 40 8.20 19.31 0.60
CA GLY A 40 9.05 20.40 0.12
C GLY A 40 8.30 21.55 -0.53
N LEU A 41 6.97 21.63 -0.39
CA LEU A 41 6.14 22.68 -0.97
C LEU A 41 5.68 23.73 0.05
N ASP A 42 5.94 23.51 1.37
CA ASP A 42 5.53 24.39 2.47
C ASP A 42 4.06 24.85 2.41
N GLY A 43 3.20 23.95 1.93
CA GLY A 43 1.77 24.23 1.71
C GLY A 43 1.46 25.15 0.52
N LYS A 44 2.44 25.52 -0.30
CA LYS A 44 2.27 26.44 -1.42
C LYS A 44 2.33 25.71 -2.76
N LEU A 45 1.21 25.61 -3.45
CA LEU A 45 1.14 25.05 -4.82
C LEU A 45 1.43 26.08 -5.91
N LEU A 46 1.24 27.36 -5.63
CA LEU A 46 1.45 28.45 -6.57
C LEU A 46 2.65 29.31 -6.14
N PRO A 47 3.41 29.88 -7.09
CA PRO A 47 3.22 29.78 -8.54
C PRO A 47 3.81 28.51 -9.20
N PHE A 48 4.80 27.83 -8.61
CA PHE A 48 5.53 26.72 -9.24
C PHE A 48 5.47 25.38 -8.49
N GLY A 49 4.82 25.32 -7.33
CA GLY A 49 4.72 24.10 -6.54
C GLY A 49 4.02 22.94 -7.27
N TRP A 50 3.01 23.27 -8.08
CA TRP A 50 2.32 22.28 -8.90
C TRP A 50 3.23 21.65 -9.97
N ALA A 51 4.12 22.42 -10.58
CA ALA A 51 5.05 21.91 -11.58
C ALA A 51 6.09 20.96 -10.95
N LYS A 52 6.57 21.31 -9.75
CA LYS A 52 7.46 20.44 -8.96
C LYS A 52 6.76 19.13 -8.56
N LEU A 53 5.49 19.22 -8.14
CA LEU A 53 4.70 18.05 -7.81
C LEU A 53 4.47 17.16 -9.03
N ALA A 54 4.08 17.74 -10.16
CA ALA A 54 3.90 17.02 -11.42
C ALA A 54 5.21 16.35 -11.88
N TRP A 55 6.34 17.05 -11.80
CA TRP A 55 7.64 16.47 -12.12
C TRP A 55 7.98 15.26 -11.26
N ASN A 56 7.74 15.36 -9.95
CA ASN A 56 7.96 14.23 -9.04
C ASN A 56 7.01 13.06 -9.34
N LEU A 57 5.74 13.36 -9.61
CA LEU A 57 4.71 12.35 -9.87
C LEU A 57 5.00 11.54 -11.15
N PHE A 58 5.44 12.20 -12.22
CA PHE A 58 5.66 11.56 -13.52
C PHE A 58 7.11 11.18 -13.78
N GLY A 59 8.07 11.76 -13.08
CA GLY A 59 9.50 11.64 -13.39
C GLY A 59 10.32 10.79 -12.41
N ARG A 60 9.83 10.50 -11.21
CA ARG A 60 10.59 9.79 -10.17
C ARG A 60 9.84 8.63 -9.57
N ALA A 61 10.54 7.52 -9.38
CA ALA A 61 10.04 6.46 -8.50
C ALA A 61 9.96 7.00 -7.06
N PRO A 62 8.91 6.63 -6.29
CA PRO A 62 8.79 7.04 -4.89
C PRO A 62 9.89 6.38 -4.04
N ASN A 63 10.47 7.11 -3.08
CA ASN A 63 11.39 6.51 -2.13
C ASN A 63 10.69 5.55 -1.17
N SER A 64 9.44 5.84 -0.85
CA SER A 64 8.59 4.95 -0.08
C SER A 64 7.20 4.80 -0.69
N VAL A 65 6.58 3.67 -0.39
CA VAL A 65 5.21 3.35 -0.80
C VAL A 65 4.37 2.96 0.41
N ARG A 66 3.07 3.07 0.27
CA ARG A 66 2.11 2.62 1.28
C ARG A 66 1.20 1.57 0.65
N MET A 67 0.91 0.51 1.40
CA MET A 67 -0.08 -0.51 1.04
C MET A 67 -1.36 -0.30 1.87
N PRO A 68 -2.30 0.54 1.42
CA PRO A 68 -3.52 0.82 2.17
C PRO A 68 -4.57 -0.27 2.06
N LEU A 69 -4.52 -1.09 1.03
CA LEU A 69 -5.54 -2.09 0.74
C LEU A 69 -4.89 -3.43 0.45
N MET A 70 -5.35 -4.43 1.18
CA MET A 70 -5.06 -5.84 0.92
C MET A 70 -6.25 -6.68 1.33
N GLY A 71 -6.54 -7.71 0.59
CA GLY A 71 -7.64 -8.61 0.89
C GLY A 71 -7.44 -10.01 0.34
N VAL A 72 -7.94 -10.99 1.09
CA VAL A 72 -8.05 -12.39 0.69
C VAL A 72 -9.51 -12.78 0.81
N ARG A 73 -10.04 -13.54 -0.15
CA ARG A 73 -11.45 -13.99 -0.12
C ARG A 73 -11.73 -14.82 1.14
N ARG A 74 -12.88 -14.61 1.74
CA ARG A 74 -13.29 -15.24 3.02
C ARG A 74 -13.14 -16.75 3.02
N LYS A 75 -13.41 -17.41 1.89
CA LYS A 75 -13.30 -18.89 1.77
C LYS A 75 -11.90 -19.43 2.04
N PHE A 76 -10.88 -18.57 2.02
CA PHE A 76 -9.48 -18.94 2.27
C PHE A 76 -8.98 -18.48 3.65
N HIS A 77 -9.79 -17.76 4.43
CA HIS A 77 -9.39 -17.34 5.77
C HIS A 77 -9.08 -18.54 6.67
N GLY A 78 -8.01 -18.46 7.44
CA GLY A 78 -7.56 -19.53 8.34
C GLY A 78 -6.99 -20.76 7.63
N THR A 79 -6.71 -20.68 6.34
CA THR A 79 -6.11 -21.78 5.57
C THR A 79 -4.71 -21.45 5.09
N MET A 80 -3.88 -22.46 4.87
CA MET A 80 -2.55 -22.31 4.25
C MET A 80 -2.64 -21.63 2.89
N ALA A 81 -3.66 -21.94 2.10
CA ALA A 81 -3.87 -21.30 0.80
C ALA A 81 -4.09 -19.79 0.94
N GLY A 82 -4.83 -19.35 1.95
CA GLY A 82 -5.06 -17.95 2.23
C GLY A 82 -3.78 -17.21 2.59
N SER A 83 -2.96 -17.76 3.47
CA SER A 83 -1.65 -17.20 3.82
C SER A 83 -0.73 -17.14 2.61
N SER A 84 -0.67 -18.20 1.81
CA SER A 84 0.14 -18.23 0.59
C SER A 84 -0.32 -17.18 -0.44
N LEU A 85 -1.62 -16.98 -0.61
CA LEU A 85 -2.18 -15.96 -1.50
C LEU A 85 -1.84 -14.54 -1.00
N ALA A 86 -1.94 -14.31 0.31
CA ALA A 86 -1.54 -13.04 0.93
C ALA A 86 -0.06 -12.73 0.69
N LEU A 87 0.82 -13.70 0.97
CA LEU A 87 2.25 -13.58 0.73
C LEU A 87 2.56 -13.34 -0.76
N ALA A 88 1.88 -14.03 -1.67
CA ALA A 88 2.11 -13.89 -3.09
C ALA A 88 1.81 -12.47 -3.60
N VAL A 89 0.71 -11.84 -3.16
CA VAL A 89 0.38 -10.46 -3.60
C VAL A 89 1.33 -9.44 -2.97
N ILE A 90 1.74 -9.63 -1.71
CA ILE A 90 2.72 -8.76 -1.05
C ILE A 90 4.07 -8.86 -1.76
N GLU A 91 4.55 -10.07 -2.01
CA GLU A 91 5.85 -10.31 -2.65
C GLU A 91 5.89 -9.78 -4.09
N THR A 92 4.79 -9.88 -4.81
CA THR A 92 4.69 -9.36 -6.18
C THR A 92 4.91 -7.85 -6.21
N VAL A 93 4.19 -7.08 -5.39
CA VAL A 93 4.37 -5.63 -5.34
C VAL A 93 5.72 -5.23 -4.73
N ARG A 94 6.20 -5.99 -3.74
CA ARG A 94 7.53 -5.76 -3.13
C ARG A 94 8.64 -5.85 -4.17
N ARG A 95 8.67 -6.91 -4.97
CA ARG A 95 9.68 -7.10 -6.03
C ARG A 95 9.65 -5.95 -7.03
N TYR A 96 8.47 -5.55 -7.46
CA TYR A 96 8.32 -4.42 -8.37
C TYR A 96 8.91 -3.14 -7.76
N HIS A 97 8.53 -2.79 -6.54
CA HIS A 97 9.01 -1.57 -5.90
C HIS A 97 10.51 -1.58 -5.64
N ILE A 98 11.08 -2.70 -5.20
CA ILE A 98 12.53 -2.85 -5.05
C ILE A 98 13.25 -2.65 -6.38
N SER A 99 12.76 -3.24 -7.47
CA SER A 99 13.35 -3.08 -8.80
C SER A 99 13.35 -1.62 -9.29
N ARG A 100 12.45 -0.79 -8.74
CA ARG A 100 12.35 0.65 -9.01
C ARG A 100 13.14 1.51 -8.04
N GLY A 101 13.85 0.92 -7.09
CA GLY A 101 14.66 1.64 -6.10
C GLY A 101 13.88 2.16 -4.88
N THR A 102 12.65 1.69 -4.66
CA THR A 102 11.89 2.02 -3.45
C THR A 102 12.57 1.42 -2.23
N GLY A 103 12.92 2.25 -1.25
CA GLY A 103 13.67 1.85 -0.05
C GLY A 103 12.81 1.34 1.09
N SER A 104 11.53 1.72 1.15
CA SER A 104 10.64 1.32 2.25
C SER A 104 9.17 1.21 1.83
N SER A 105 8.43 0.40 2.56
CA SER A 105 6.99 0.24 2.38
C SER A 105 6.28 0.31 3.73
N GLU A 106 5.25 1.14 3.83
CA GLU A 106 4.36 1.18 4.99
C GLU A 106 3.15 0.29 4.73
N LEU A 107 3.00 -0.74 5.57
CA LEU A 107 1.87 -1.65 5.55
C LEU A 107 0.82 -1.13 6.54
N SER A 108 -0.16 -0.42 6.06
CA SER A 108 -1.14 0.28 6.91
C SER A 108 -2.55 0.28 6.27
N TRP A 109 -3.60 0.27 7.02
CA TRP A 109 -3.74 0.27 8.47
C TRP A 109 -4.18 -1.12 8.90
N ILE A 110 -3.57 -1.66 9.93
CA ILE A 110 -3.89 -3.00 10.41
C ILE A 110 -4.59 -2.83 11.75
N LEU A 111 -5.80 -3.39 11.85
CA LEU A 111 -6.54 -3.40 13.09
C LEU A 111 -5.78 -4.19 14.15
N GLU A 112 -5.83 -3.72 15.40
CA GLU A 112 -5.12 -4.34 16.53
C GLU A 112 -5.56 -5.80 16.76
N GLU A 113 -6.83 -6.10 16.51
CA GLU A 113 -7.41 -7.43 16.64
C GLU A 113 -7.04 -8.38 15.48
N ASN A 114 -6.51 -7.86 14.38
CA ASN A 114 -6.11 -8.71 13.25
C ASN A 114 -4.74 -9.36 13.48
N GLN A 115 -4.68 -10.21 14.53
CA GLN A 115 -3.47 -10.91 14.93
C GLN A 115 -2.85 -11.78 13.81
N PRO A 116 -3.64 -12.53 13.00
CA PRO A 116 -3.05 -13.33 11.92
C PRO A 116 -2.26 -12.49 10.92
N MET A 117 -2.78 -11.32 10.55
CA MET A 117 -2.10 -10.41 9.64
C MET A 117 -0.83 -9.83 10.29
N ARG A 118 -0.93 -9.40 11.55
CA ARG A 118 0.21 -8.83 12.28
C ARG A 118 1.35 -9.82 12.38
N HIS A 119 1.10 -11.05 12.84
CA HIS A 119 2.12 -12.10 12.95
C HIS A 119 2.76 -12.40 11.60
N MET A 120 1.96 -12.55 10.54
CA MET A 120 2.48 -12.81 9.20
C MET A 120 3.45 -11.70 8.74
N LEU A 121 3.12 -10.45 8.98
CA LEU A 121 3.95 -9.32 8.58
C LEU A 121 5.21 -9.21 9.45
N GLU A 122 5.11 -9.45 10.74
CA GLU A 122 6.26 -9.47 11.67
C GLU A 122 7.25 -10.59 11.30
N GLU A 123 6.75 -11.78 10.92
CA GLU A 123 7.58 -12.88 10.41
C GLU A 123 8.28 -12.52 9.09
N MET A 124 7.68 -11.64 8.29
CA MET A 124 8.31 -11.09 7.08
C MET A 124 9.34 -10.00 7.38
N GLY A 125 9.54 -9.63 8.65
CA GLY A 125 10.46 -8.58 9.07
C GLY A 125 9.86 -7.18 9.17
N ALA A 126 8.54 -7.05 9.10
CA ALA A 126 7.89 -5.76 9.32
C ALA A 126 7.94 -5.36 10.80
N ILE A 127 8.21 -4.10 11.07
CA ILE A 127 8.33 -3.55 12.42
C ILE A 127 7.17 -2.58 12.67
N PRO A 128 6.29 -2.84 13.68
CA PRO A 128 5.29 -1.86 14.09
C PRO A 128 5.98 -0.58 14.58
N TYR A 129 5.69 0.57 13.96
CA TYR A 129 6.35 1.82 14.30
C TYR A 129 5.39 2.95 14.69
N LYS A 130 4.10 2.79 14.40
CA LYS A 130 3.05 3.72 14.78
C LYS A 130 1.80 2.99 15.23
N THR A 131 1.16 3.51 16.27
CA THR A 131 -0.16 3.08 16.73
C THR A 131 -1.11 4.27 16.64
N TYR A 132 -2.21 4.09 15.93
CA TYR A 132 -3.27 5.08 15.79
C TYR A 132 -4.43 4.71 16.73
N ARG A 133 -5.04 5.70 17.36
CA ARG A 133 -6.22 5.52 18.18
C ARG A 133 -7.28 6.55 17.81
N ILE A 134 -8.50 6.09 17.70
CA ILE A 134 -9.68 6.94 17.47
C ILE A 134 -10.36 7.09 18.83
N TYR A 135 -10.65 8.33 19.19
CA TYR A 135 -11.35 8.67 20.42
C TYR A 135 -12.69 9.29 20.07
N GLU A 136 -13.73 8.87 20.78
CA GLU A 136 -15.07 9.45 20.69
C GLU A 136 -15.43 10.05 22.04
N LYS A 137 -16.08 11.22 22.01
CA LYS A 137 -16.63 11.89 23.18
C LYS A 137 -18.06 12.28 22.87
N ALA A 138 -19.01 11.84 23.69
CA ALA A 138 -20.38 12.35 23.64
C ALA A 138 -20.39 13.86 23.96
N ILE A 139 -21.14 14.62 23.17
CA ILE A 139 -21.33 16.07 23.30
C ILE A 139 -22.62 16.33 24.09
#